data_14b7da58f73d4bbe276ad8f886d71bbe
#
_entry.id   14b7da58f73d4bbe276ad8f886d71bbe
#
_cell.length_a   1.000
_cell.length_b   1.000
_cell.length_c   1.000
_cell.angle_alpha   90.00
_cell.angle_beta   90.00
_cell.angle_gamma   90.00
#
_symmetry.space_group_name_H-M   'P 1'
#
loop_
_entity.id
_entity.type
_entity.pdbx_description
1 polymer ?
#
loop_
_entity_poly.entity_id
_entity_poly.type
_entity_poly.pdbx_seq_one_letter_code
_entity_poly.pdbx_strand_id
1 'polypeptide(L)'
;MSTINLHKTLKIDLHSHTKFSDGHLTPEELVLRAHTMQVDVLAITDHDTVAGLDEAHSVQAKQKRSLTLIDGVEISTLWHGFDIHVVGLNVNRQCPEFLARLDGQAQVREARAEKIAEKLEKCGFDGVLPRAKALAGVGQVTRAHFARVLVNNYGVPTMEAAFKKYLGKGKRAAVKAEWPSIETAITWIQDAGGQAVLAHPAHYDMTAKWLRRLVALFEQAGGDAIETAFPGINKTKQELINELAQTHSLLASAGSDFHFPSRWTELGKNLGISSKLTPVWHNWTQFDALGANS
;
A
#
# COMPACT_ATOMS: atom_id res chain seq x y z
N MET A 1 -22.79 21.18 -35.50
CA MET A 1 -22.37 21.51 -34.12
C MET A 1 -21.64 20.29 -33.58
N SER A 2 -20.32 20.37 -33.54
CA SER A 2 -19.46 19.27 -33.10
C SER A 2 -19.51 19.25 -31.56
N THR A 3 -20.14 18.22 -31.04
CA THR A 3 -20.09 17.91 -29.59
C THR A 3 -18.66 17.51 -29.27
N ILE A 4 -17.91 18.44 -28.64
CA ILE A 4 -16.62 18.12 -28.03
C ILE A 4 -16.95 17.20 -26.85
N ASN A 5 -16.83 15.90 -27.04
CA ASN A 5 -16.81 14.93 -25.96
C ASN A 5 -15.47 15.15 -25.22
N LEU A 6 -15.48 16.03 -24.22
CA LEU A 6 -14.41 16.13 -23.22
C LEU A 6 -14.47 14.82 -22.38
N HIS A 7 -13.80 13.78 -22.84
CA HIS A 7 -13.56 12.61 -21.99
C HIS A 7 -12.85 13.10 -20.75
N LYS A 8 -13.56 13.14 -19.63
CA LYS A 8 -12.99 13.49 -18.33
C LYS A 8 -11.92 12.45 -18.00
N THR A 9 -10.68 12.84 -17.96
CA THR A 9 -9.61 11.95 -17.47
C THR A 9 -9.89 11.61 -16.00
N LEU A 10 -10.14 10.34 -15.70
CA LEU A 10 -10.39 9.88 -14.35
C LEU A 10 -9.15 10.07 -13.47
N LYS A 11 -9.37 10.55 -12.27
CA LYS A 11 -8.34 10.65 -11.23
C LYS A 11 -8.39 9.40 -10.36
N ILE A 12 -7.41 8.52 -10.52
CA ILE A 12 -7.36 7.18 -9.96
C ILE A 12 -6.19 7.10 -8.98
N ASP A 13 -6.43 6.50 -7.80
CA ASP A 13 -5.42 6.23 -6.79
C ASP A 13 -5.70 4.85 -6.17
N LEU A 14 -4.85 3.88 -6.46
CA LEU A 14 -5.07 2.49 -6.09
C LEU A 14 -4.17 2.02 -4.93
N HIS A 15 -3.57 2.96 -4.16
CA HIS A 15 -2.75 2.63 -3.01
C HIS A 15 -2.83 3.73 -1.94
N SER A 16 -3.52 3.46 -0.84
CA SER A 16 -3.68 4.40 0.27
C SER A 16 -3.92 3.69 1.60
N HIS A 17 -3.52 4.33 2.70
CA HIS A 17 -3.55 3.78 4.04
C HIS A 17 -4.39 4.61 4.99
N THR A 18 -5.05 3.92 5.93
CA THR A 18 -5.83 4.50 7.01
C THR A 18 -5.21 4.21 8.38
N LYS A 19 -5.89 4.67 9.45
CA LYS A 19 -5.53 4.33 10.83
C LYS A 19 -5.68 2.84 11.17
N PHE A 20 -6.24 2.02 10.27
CA PHE A 20 -6.27 0.57 10.45
C PHE A 20 -4.90 -0.08 10.20
N SER A 21 -3.98 0.64 9.56
CA SER A 21 -2.55 0.31 9.51
C SER A 21 -1.69 1.45 10.04
N ASP A 22 -0.99 2.18 9.22
CA ASP A 22 -0.09 3.28 9.62
C ASP A 22 -0.36 4.62 8.94
N GLY A 23 -1.49 4.74 8.28
CA GLY A 23 -2.04 6.01 7.85
C GLY A 23 -2.41 6.91 9.04
N HIS A 24 -2.58 8.20 8.79
CA HIS A 24 -2.96 9.17 9.82
C HIS A 24 -4.45 9.48 9.83
N LEU A 25 -5.16 9.16 8.76
CA LEU A 25 -6.58 9.45 8.61
C LEU A 25 -7.42 8.21 8.92
N THR A 26 -8.60 8.41 9.53
CA THR A 26 -9.62 7.36 9.60
C THR A 26 -10.14 7.04 8.19
N PRO A 27 -10.81 5.91 7.95
CA PRO A 27 -11.48 5.65 6.67
C PRO A 27 -12.44 6.78 6.27
N GLU A 28 -13.19 7.35 7.23
CA GLU A 28 -14.04 8.50 6.99
C GLU A 28 -13.25 9.72 6.51
N GLU A 29 -12.21 10.11 7.24
CA GLU A 29 -11.36 11.25 6.88
C GLU A 29 -10.70 11.05 5.51
N LEU A 30 -10.29 9.81 5.17
CA LEU A 30 -9.67 9.50 3.88
C LEU A 30 -10.67 9.61 2.73
N VAL A 31 -11.90 9.08 2.87
CA VAL A 31 -12.98 9.20 1.88
C VAL A 31 -13.32 10.68 1.66
N LEU A 32 -13.51 11.47 2.72
CA LEU A 32 -13.81 12.90 2.61
C LEU A 32 -12.64 13.67 1.96
N ARG A 33 -11.41 13.26 2.22
CA ARG A 33 -10.24 13.83 1.56
C ARG A 33 -10.22 13.49 0.07
N ALA A 34 -10.54 12.25 -0.31
CA ALA A 34 -10.64 11.86 -1.72
C ALA A 34 -11.68 12.70 -2.46
N HIS A 35 -12.81 13.02 -1.82
CA HIS A 35 -13.78 13.98 -2.38
C HIS A 35 -13.19 15.37 -2.55
N THR A 36 -12.49 15.89 -1.54
CA THR A 36 -11.83 17.21 -1.59
C THR A 36 -10.78 17.26 -2.72
N MET A 37 -10.03 16.19 -2.88
CA MET A 37 -9.00 16.05 -3.91
C MET A 37 -9.55 15.67 -5.28
N GLN A 38 -10.88 15.51 -5.41
CA GLN A 38 -11.56 15.13 -6.65
C GLN A 38 -11.06 13.81 -7.24
N VAL A 39 -10.69 12.85 -6.39
CA VAL A 39 -10.38 11.48 -6.80
C VAL A 39 -11.68 10.80 -7.25
N ASP A 40 -11.66 10.11 -8.37
CA ASP A 40 -12.82 9.41 -8.93
C ASP A 40 -12.84 7.93 -8.54
N VAL A 41 -11.65 7.33 -8.39
CA VAL A 41 -11.46 5.93 -7.97
C VAL A 41 -10.37 5.87 -6.91
N LEU A 42 -10.67 5.27 -5.76
CA LEU A 42 -9.76 5.12 -4.63
C LEU A 42 -9.73 3.67 -4.18
N ALA A 43 -8.56 3.06 -4.08
CA ALA A 43 -8.38 1.84 -3.29
C ALA A 43 -7.85 2.18 -1.89
N ILE A 44 -8.41 1.52 -0.89
CA ILE A 44 -7.87 1.50 0.48
C ILE A 44 -7.17 0.16 0.65
N THR A 45 -5.88 0.22 0.96
CA THR A 45 -4.96 -0.93 0.92
C THR A 45 -4.14 -1.03 2.20
N ASP A 46 -4.80 -0.94 3.34
CA ASP A 46 -4.14 -1.04 4.65
C ASP A 46 -3.27 -2.29 4.77
N HIS A 47 -2.15 -2.18 5.47
CA HIS A 47 -1.22 -3.29 5.66
C HIS A 47 -1.87 -4.49 6.38
N ASP A 48 -1.92 -5.63 5.70
CA ASP A 48 -2.39 -6.94 6.20
C ASP A 48 -3.77 -6.89 6.87
N THR A 49 -4.65 -5.96 6.46
CA THR A 49 -6.01 -5.84 6.98
C THR A 49 -6.97 -5.21 6.00
N VAL A 50 -8.23 -5.62 6.06
CA VAL A 50 -9.36 -5.04 5.31
C VAL A 50 -10.40 -4.41 6.25
N ALA A 51 -10.09 -4.31 7.55
CA ALA A 51 -11.06 -3.94 8.59
C ALA A 51 -11.62 -2.50 8.45
N GLY A 52 -10.89 -1.59 7.78
CA GLY A 52 -11.35 -0.21 7.53
C GLY A 52 -12.34 -0.07 6.38
N LEU A 53 -12.52 -1.10 5.54
CA LEU A 53 -13.28 -0.97 4.30
C LEU A 53 -14.79 -0.78 4.52
N ASP A 54 -15.38 -1.47 5.50
CA ASP A 54 -16.83 -1.33 5.79
C ASP A 54 -17.18 0.09 6.24
N GLU A 55 -16.33 0.72 7.07
CA GLU A 55 -16.47 2.12 7.45
C GLU A 55 -16.39 3.03 6.22
N ALA A 56 -15.39 2.85 5.36
CA ALA A 56 -15.22 3.65 4.16
C ALA A 56 -16.43 3.56 3.22
N HIS A 57 -16.96 2.36 2.97
CA HIS A 57 -18.18 2.15 2.17
C HIS A 57 -19.40 2.81 2.80
N SER A 58 -19.57 2.67 4.13
CA SER A 58 -20.66 3.31 4.86
C SER A 58 -20.63 4.82 4.75
N VAL A 59 -19.43 5.42 4.81
CA VAL A 59 -19.25 6.87 4.64
C VAL A 59 -19.54 7.27 3.20
N GLN A 60 -19.00 6.55 2.20
CA GLN A 60 -19.23 6.86 0.80
C GLN A 60 -20.70 6.81 0.42
N ALA A 61 -21.45 5.84 0.95
CA ALA A 61 -22.89 5.71 0.69
C ALA A 61 -23.70 6.95 1.11
N LYS A 62 -23.18 7.77 2.01
CA LYS A 62 -23.80 9.02 2.49
C LYS A 62 -23.37 10.24 1.66
N GLN A 63 -22.41 10.11 0.75
CA GLN A 63 -21.90 11.22 -0.04
C GLN A 63 -22.72 11.44 -1.32
N LYS A 64 -22.93 12.70 -1.69
CA LYS A 64 -23.65 13.07 -2.94
C LYS A 64 -22.79 12.84 -4.19
N ARG A 65 -21.47 13.09 -4.08
CA ARG A 65 -20.53 12.87 -5.18
C ARG A 65 -20.18 11.39 -5.26
N SER A 66 -20.20 10.84 -6.45
CA SER A 66 -19.72 9.50 -6.69
C SER A 66 -18.19 9.43 -6.50
N LEU A 67 -17.74 8.44 -5.74
CA LEU A 67 -16.37 7.98 -5.63
C LEU A 67 -16.43 6.45 -5.67
N THR A 68 -15.75 5.84 -6.65
CA THR A 68 -15.65 4.39 -6.71
C THR A 68 -14.59 3.91 -5.73
N LEU A 69 -15.01 3.17 -4.71
CA LEU A 69 -14.10 2.52 -3.78
C LEU A 69 -13.75 1.12 -4.29
N ILE A 70 -12.46 0.81 -4.28
CA ILE A 70 -11.92 -0.50 -4.59
C ILE A 70 -11.45 -1.13 -3.28
N ASP A 71 -11.98 -2.32 -2.99
CA ASP A 71 -11.55 -3.09 -1.83
C ASP A 71 -10.15 -3.63 -2.05
N GLY A 72 -9.23 -3.24 -1.20
CA GLY A 72 -7.83 -3.59 -1.33
C GLY A 72 -7.18 -3.95 0.01
N VAL A 73 -5.95 -4.40 -0.08
CA VAL A 73 -5.06 -4.73 1.03
C VAL A 73 -3.62 -4.63 0.54
N GLU A 74 -2.68 -4.27 1.40
CA GLU A 74 -1.25 -4.41 1.10
C GLU A 74 -0.65 -5.50 1.97
N ILE A 75 -0.33 -6.67 1.36
CA ILE A 75 0.23 -7.81 2.08
C ILE A 75 1.74 -7.68 2.19
N SER A 76 2.23 -7.76 3.43
CA SER A 76 3.66 -7.80 3.73
C SER A 76 4.25 -9.18 3.41
N THR A 77 5.32 -9.21 2.61
CA THR A 77 6.01 -10.44 2.21
C THR A 77 7.53 -10.35 2.43
N LEU A 78 8.20 -11.49 2.40
CA LEU A 78 9.66 -11.56 2.53
C LEU A 78 10.28 -12.27 1.32
N TRP A 79 11.23 -11.62 0.66
CA TRP A 79 11.98 -12.21 -0.44
C TRP A 79 13.48 -11.90 -0.31
N HIS A 80 14.32 -12.92 -0.20
CA HIS A 80 15.79 -12.78 -0.01
C HIS A 80 16.19 -11.77 1.09
N GLY A 81 15.36 -11.65 2.14
CA GLY A 81 15.56 -10.71 3.23
C GLY A 81 15.21 -9.26 2.90
N PHE A 82 14.54 -9.01 1.78
CA PHE A 82 13.84 -7.76 1.50
C PHE A 82 12.39 -7.87 1.94
N ASP A 83 11.90 -6.87 2.65
CA ASP A 83 10.46 -6.68 2.87
C ASP A 83 9.88 -6.21 1.53
N ILE A 84 9.01 -7.02 0.91
CA ILE A 84 8.32 -6.74 -0.35
C ILE A 84 6.84 -6.66 -0.05
N HIS A 85 6.14 -5.74 -0.69
CA HIS A 85 4.71 -5.59 -0.53
C HIS A 85 3.97 -6.00 -1.80
N VAL A 86 2.84 -6.68 -1.62
CA VAL A 86 1.94 -7.07 -2.69
C VAL A 86 0.57 -6.47 -2.39
N VAL A 87 0.14 -5.53 -3.22
CA VAL A 87 -1.20 -4.96 -3.12
C VAL A 87 -2.19 -5.90 -3.80
N GLY A 88 -3.25 -6.26 -3.07
CA GLY A 88 -4.43 -6.92 -3.62
C GLY A 88 -5.50 -5.88 -3.94
N LEU A 89 -6.01 -5.88 -5.16
CA LEU A 89 -7.10 -5.01 -5.61
C LEU A 89 -8.33 -5.84 -5.95
N ASN A 90 -9.53 -5.29 -5.72
CA ASN A 90 -10.82 -5.99 -5.91
C ASN A 90 -10.94 -7.29 -5.10
N VAL A 91 -10.32 -7.36 -3.92
CA VAL A 91 -10.45 -8.53 -3.04
C VAL A 91 -11.86 -8.61 -2.45
N ASN A 92 -12.38 -9.83 -2.30
CA ASN A 92 -13.58 -10.04 -1.52
C ASN A 92 -13.26 -9.92 -0.02
N ARG A 93 -13.50 -8.73 0.55
CA ARG A 93 -13.25 -8.44 1.96
C ARG A 93 -14.06 -9.29 2.95
N GLN A 94 -15.03 -10.06 2.47
CA GLN A 94 -15.85 -10.97 3.28
C GLN A 94 -15.47 -12.43 3.09
N CYS A 95 -14.43 -12.75 2.30
CA CYS A 95 -13.95 -14.11 2.11
C CYS A 95 -13.39 -14.68 3.42
N PRO A 96 -13.99 -15.72 4.03
CA PRO A 96 -13.59 -16.20 5.35
C PRO A 96 -12.14 -16.72 5.39
N GLU A 97 -11.71 -17.41 4.34
CA GLU A 97 -10.36 -17.95 4.22
C GLU A 97 -9.33 -16.81 4.13
N PHE A 98 -9.66 -15.74 3.39
CA PHE A 98 -8.81 -14.58 3.28
C PHE A 98 -8.69 -13.84 4.61
N LEU A 99 -9.81 -13.64 5.32
CA LEU A 99 -9.82 -13.02 6.64
C LEU A 99 -9.00 -13.83 7.66
N ALA A 100 -9.09 -15.16 7.64
CA ALA A 100 -8.29 -16.01 8.52
C ALA A 100 -6.78 -15.90 8.23
N ARG A 101 -6.38 -15.73 6.95
CA ARG A 101 -4.98 -15.50 6.56
C ARG A 101 -4.47 -14.14 7.05
N LEU A 102 -5.28 -13.09 6.93
CA LEU A 102 -4.95 -11.76 7.44
C LEU A 102 -4.88 -11.72 8.97
N ASP A 103 -5.74 -12.46 9.68
CA ASP A 103 -5.65 -12.62 11.14
C ASP A 103 -4.32 -13.28 11.55
N GLY A 104 -3.88 -14.31 10.83
CA GLY A 104 -2.55 -14.88 11.01
C GLY A 104 -1.42 -13.86 10.82
N GLN A 105 -1.52 -12.97 9.83
CA GLN A 105 -0.57 -11.87 9.63
C GLN A 105 -0.59 -10.87 10.80
N ALA A 106 -1.78 -10.55 11.32
CA ALA A 106 -1.92 -9.67 12.47
C ALA A 106 -1.21 -10.23 13.70
N GLN A 107 -1.30 -11.54 13.95
CA GLN A 107 -0.59 -12.23 15.04
C GLN A 107 0.95 -12.15 14.86
N VAL A 108 1.44 -12.34 13.64
CA VAL A 108 2.88 -12.19 13.33
C VAL A 108 3.33 -10.73 13.56
N ARG A 109 2.50 -9.74 13.21
CA ARG A 109 2.79 -8.31 13.49
C ARG A 109 2.87 -8.02 14.97
N GLU A 110 1.91 -8.50 15.75
CA GLU A 110 1.86 -8.30 17.20
C GLU A 110 3.13 -8.88 17.85
N ALA A 111 3.45 -10.15 17.57
CA ALA A 111 4.65 -10.79 18.09
C ALA A 111 5.95 -10.06 17.68
N ARG A 112 5.99 -9.53 16.45
CA ARG A 112 7.11 -8.71 15.98
C ARG A 112 7.20 -7.38 16.71
N ALA A 113 6.06 -6.72 16.97
CA ALA A 113 6.01 -5.45 17.69
C ALA A 113 6.56 -5.60 19.12
N GLU A 114 6.21 -6.67 19.82
CA GLU A 114 6.74 -6.99 21.15
C GLU A 114 8.27 -7.12 21.12
N LYS A 115 8.80 -7.92 20.18
CA LYS A 115 10.26 -8.10 20.01
C LYS A 115 10.98 -6.80 19.66
N ILE A 116 10.37 -5.91 18.87
CA ILE A 116 10.92 -4.57 18.56
C ILE A 116 10.97 -3.71 19.83
N ALA A 117 9.89 -3.71 20.61
CA ALA A 117 9.81 -2.96 21.86
C ALA A 117 10.89 -3.39 22.85
N GLU A 118 11.05 -4.70 23.10
CA GLU A 118 12.11 -5.23 23.97
C GLU A 118 13.52 -4.75 23.55
N LYS A 119 13.78 -4.70 22.23
CA LYS A 119 15.07 -4.21 21.71
C LYS A 119 15.22 -2.69 21.85
N LEU A 120 14.13 -1.94 21.72
CA LEU A 120 14.14 -0.48 21.93
C LEU A 120 14.35 -0.15 23.41
N GLU A 121 13.75 -0.91 24.32
CA GLU A 121 13.97 -0.77 25.76
C GLU A 121 15.45 -1.01 26.13
N LYS A 122 16.10 -2.02 25.53
CA LYS A 122 17.55 -2.24 25.64
C LYS A 122 18.38 -1.09 25.03
N CYS A 123 17.78 -0.24 24.21
CA CYS A 123 18.40 0.99 23.72
C CYS A 123 18.13 2.22 24.60
N GLY A 124 17.41 2.07 25.72
CA GLY A 124 17.06 3.13 26.66
C GLY A 124 15.74 3.84 26.36
N PHE A 125 14.84 3.19 25.61
CA PHE A 125 13.53 3.74 25.26
C PHE A 125 12.41 2.97 25.99
N ASP A 126 12.21 3.24 27.26
CA ASP A 126 11.26 2.50 28.10
C ASP A 126 9.80 2.82 27.76
N GLY A 127 8.93 1.80 27.76
CA GLY A 127 7.49 1.97 27.57
C GLY A 127 7.10 2.36 26.13
N VAL A 128 7.89 1.98 25.13
CA VAL A 128 7.59 2.28 23.71
C VAL A 128 6.38 1.50 23.18
N LEU A 129 6.16 0.26 23.65
CA LEU A 129 5.06 -0.58 23.15
C LEU A 129 3.68 0.00 23.47
N PRO A 130 3.35 0.34 24.73
CA PRO A 130 2.05 0.95 25.02
C PRO A 130 1.83 2.27 24.31
N ARG A 131 2.89 3.06 24.08
CA ARG A 131 2.79 4.31 23.30
C ARG A 131 2.56 4.03 21.81
N ALA A 132 3.22 3.02 21.23
CA ALA A 132 3.00 2.61 19.85
C ALA A 132 1.58 2.06 19.65
N LYS A 133 1.08 1.24 20.60
CA LYS A 133 -0.31 0.77 20.60
C LYS A 133 -1.32 1.92 20.71
N ALA A 134 -1.06 2.92 21.54
CA ALA A 134 -1.90 4.11 21.66
C ALA A 134 -1.94 4.93 20.36
N LEU A 135 -0.82 5.03 19.62
CA LEU A 135 -0.78 5.68 18.32
C LEU A 135 -1.50 4.87 17.22
N ALA A 136 -1.39 3.54 17.25
CA ALA A 136 -2.07 2.66 16.30
C ALA A 136 -3.59 2.64 16.55
N GLY A 137 -4.04 2.87 17.78
CA GLY A 137 -5.47 2.88 18.13
C GLY A 137 -6.13 1.53 17.82
N VAL A 138 -7.06 1.53 16.88
CA VAL A 138 -7.75 0.32 16.39
C VAL A 138 -6.94 -0.47 15.37
N GLY A 139 -5.88 0.12 14.84
CA GLY A 139 -5.04 -0.47 13.78
C GLY A 139 -3.92 -1.34 14.33
N GLN A 140 -3.17 -1.91 13.42
CA GLN A 140 -2.02 -2.76 13.71
C GLN A 140 -0.77 -1.92 13.98
N VAL A 141 0.05 -2.33 14.98
CA VAL A 141 1.33 -1.67 15.26
C VAL A 141 2.35 -1.97 14.18
N THR A 142 2.86 -0.91 13.54
CA THR A 142 3.93 -1.01 12.52
C THR A 142 5.23 -0.39 13.02
N ARG A 143 6.32 -0.56 12.27
CA ARG A 143 7.59 0.13 12.56
C ARG A 143 7.46 1.66 12.51
N ALA A 144 6.52 2.18 11.71
CA ALA A 144 6.25 3.61 11.63
C ALA A 144 5.73 4.16 12.96
N HIS A 145 4.88 3.40 13.67
CA HIS A 145 4.40 3.80 15.01
C HIS A 145 5.56 3.91 16.01
N PHE A 146 6.46 2.94 16.04
CA PHE A 146 7.66 3.04 16.89
C PHE A 146 8.53 4.24 16.51
N ALA A 147 8.75 4.48 15.21
CA ALA A 147 9.51 5.64 14.78
C ALA A 147 8.87 6.96 15.22
N ARG A 148 7.53 7.09 15.11
CA ARG A 148 6.78 8.25 15.63
C ARG A 148 6.93 8.40 17.14
N VAL A 149 6.85 7.31 17.90
CA VAL A 149 7.09 7.33 19.37
C VAL A 149 8.49 7.84 19.68
N LEU A 150 9.52 7.35 18.97
CA LEU A 150 10.90 7.80 19.18
C LEU A 150 11.07 9.30 18.90
N VAL A 151 10.42 9.81 17.85
CA VAL A 151 10.43 11.24 17.52
C VAL A 151 9.68 12.06 18.57
N ASN A 152 8.46 11.65 18.92
CA ASN A 152 7.57 12.45 19.76
C ASN A 152 7.98 12.44 21.22
N ASN A 153 8.57 11.35 21.72
CA ASN A 153 8.76 11.14 23.15
C ASN A 153 10.22 11.01 23.59
N TYR A 154 11.16 10.75 22.66
CA TYR A 154 12.54 10.43 23.02
C TYR A 154 13.60 11.28 22.32
N GLY A 155 13.18 12.37 21.67
CA GLY A 155 14.08 13.35 21.07
C GLY A 155 14.84 12.85 19.84
N VAL A 156 14.39 11.77 19.18
CA VAL A 156 14.93 11.37 17.86
C VAL A 156 14.48 12.40 16.84
N PRO A 157 15.38 13.01 16.05
CA PRO A 157 15.05 14.22 15.30
C PRO A 157 14.03 14.01 14.16
N THR A 158 14.04 12.85 13.51
CA THR A 158 13.15 12.53 12.39
C THR A 158 12.82 11.04 12.32
N MET A 159 11.75 10.71 11.61
CA MET A 159 11.39 9.33 11.28
C MET A 159 12.56 8.60 10.57
N GLU A 160 13.17 9.27 9.59
CA GLU A 160 14.33 8.73 8.86
C GLU A 160 15.50 8.40 9.82
N ALA A 161 15.80 9.29 10.77
CA ALA A 161 16.82 9.04 11.79
C ALA A 161 16.49 7.84 12.68
N ALA A 162 15.19 7.66 13.04
CA ALA A 162 14.72 6.50 13.78
C ALA A 162 14.97 5.19 13.02
N PHE A 163 14.61 5.15 11.74
CA PHE A 163 14.89 3.98 10.89
C PHE A 163 16.37 3.74 10.69
N LYS A 164 17.14 4.78 10.38
CA LYS A 164 18.59 4.70 10.13
C LYS A 164 19.37 4.18 11.34
N LYS A 165 18.95 4.53 12.55
CA LYS A 165 19.69 4.21 13.78
C LYS A 165 19.18 2.96 14.51
N TYR A 166 17.85 2.71 14.48
CA TYR A 166 17.23 1.72 15.35
C TYR A 166 16.39 0.66 14.61
N LEU A 167 15.49 1.06 13.71
CA LEU A 167 14.41 0.21 13.19
C LEU A 167 14.68 -0.42 11.83
N GLY A 168 15.62 0.14 11.06
CA GLY A 168 15.98 -0.36 9.73
C GLY A 168 16.68 -1.72 9.77
N LYS A 169 16.79 -2.37 8.62
CA LYS A 169 17.44 -3.67 8.47
C LYS A 169 18.85 -3.67 9.08
N GLY A 170 19.14 -4.64 9.93
CA GLY A 170 20.45 -4.78 10.60
C GLY A 170 20.72 -3.75 11.70
N LYS A 171 19.76 -2.92 12.10
CA LYS A 171 19.91 -1.93 13.17
C LYS A 171 19.56 -2.54 14.53
N ARG A 172 19.83 -1.75 15.61
CA ARG A 172 19.79 -2.24 17.00
C ARG A 172 18.45 -2.88 17.41
N ALA A 173 17.33 -2.30 16.98
CA ALA A 173 15.99 -2.82 17.25
C ALA A 173 15.36 -3.54 16.04
N ALA A 174 16.16 -3.86 15.02
CA ALA A 174 15.66 -4.64 13.90
C ALA A 174 15.23 -6.05 14.34
N VAL A 175 14.03 -6.44 13.94
CA VAL A 175 13.49 -7.79 14.10
C VAL A 175 13.17 -8.33 12.72
N LYS A 176 13.69 -9.52 12.40
CA LYS A 176 13.38 -10.20 11.15
C LYS A 176 11.88 -10.52 11.14
N ALA A 177 11.24 -10.18 10.07
CA ALA A 177 9.84 -10.52 9.87
C ALA A 177 9.70 -12.00 9.45
N GLU A 178 8.64 -12.63 9.90
CA GLU A 178 8.23 -13.98 9.50
C GLU A 178 7.04 -13.85 8.53
N TRP A 179 7.21 -13.00 7.50
CA TRP A 179 6.19 -12.78 6.48
C TRP A 179 6.11 -13.96 5.50
N PRO A 180 4.95 -14.18 4.87
CA PRO A 180 4.81 -15.16 3.81
C PRO A 180 5.69 -14.82 2.61
N SER A 181 5.85 -15.77 1.71
CA SER A 181 6.49 -15.52 0.42
C SER A 181 5.59 -14.69 -0.50
N ILE A 182 6.17 -14.12 -1.56
CA ILE A 182 5.42 -13.38 -2.59
C ILE A 182 4.37 -14.29 -3.24
N GLU A 183 4.75 -15.54 -3.57
CA GLU A 183 3.87 -16.54 -4.19
C GLU A 183 2.66 -16.83 -3.30
N THR A 184 2.89 -16.96 -1.99
CA THR A 184 1.81 -17.17 -1.02
C THR A 184 0.84 -15.98 -0.98
N ALA A 185 1.35 -14.75 -0.98
CA ALA A 185 0.51 -13.55 -0.97
C ALA A 185 -0.31 -13.41 -2.26
N ILE A 186 0.29 -13.70 -3.43
CA ILE A 186 -0.41 -13.72 -4.72
C ILE A 186 -1.57 -14.71 -4.66
N THR A 187 -1.31 -15.94 -4.20
CA THR A 187 -2.37 -16.97 -4.05
C THR A 187 -3.49 -16.49 -3.13
N TRP A 188 -3.17 -15.86 -1.98
CA TRP A 188 -4.19 -15.35 -1.05
C TRP A 188 -5.09 -14.31 -1.69
N ILE A 189 -4.51 -13.38 -2.44
CA ILE A 189 -5.23 -12.32 -3.13
C ILE A 189 -6.15 -12.90 -4.21
N GLN A 190 -5.62 -13.83 -5.03
CA GLN A 190 -6.36 -14.45 -6.13
C GLN A 190 -7.48 -15.37 -5.64
N ASP A 191 -7.26 -16.13 -4.56
CA ASP A 191 -8.30 -16.94 -3.89
C ASP A 191 -9.45 -16.05 -3.38
N ALA A 192 -9.15 -14.79 -3.00
CA ALA A 192 -10.15 -13.80 -2.63
C ALA A 192 -10.79 -13.07 -3.84
N GLY A 193 -10.53 -13.52 -5.08
CA GLY A 193 -11.05 -12.93 -6.30
C GLY A 193 -10.37 -11.63 -6.74
N GLY A 194 -9.28 -11.24 -6.09
CA GLY A 194 -8.53 -10.01 -6.37
C GLY A 194 -7.42 -10.18 -7.41
N GLN A 195 -6.80 -9.07 -7.75
CA GLN A 195 -5.61 -8.99 -8.60
C GLN A 195 -4.40 -8.59 -7.77
N ALA A 196 -3.28 -9.32 -7.94
CA ALA A 196 -2.04 -9.08 -7.22
C ALA A 196 -1.15 -8.07 -7.95
N VAL A 197 -0.72 -7.03 -7.24
CA VAL A 197 0.09 -5.92 -7.78
C VAL A 197 1.41 -5.83 -7.00
N LEU A 198 2.55 -5.82 -7.67
CA LEU A 198 3.84 -5.52 -7.04
C LEU A 198 3.89 -4.04 -6.66
N ALA A 199 3.89 -3.74 -5.36
CA ALA A 199 3.80 -2.38 -4.83
C ALA A 199 5.12 -1.62 -4.94
N HIS A 200 5.06 -0.33 -5.23
CA HIS A 200 6.14 0.69 -5.19
C HIS A 200 7.58 0.16 -5.47
N PRO A 201 7.84 -0.54 -6.59
CA PRO A 201 9.09 -1.25 -6.85
C PRO A 201 10.32 -0.35 -6.87
N ALA A 202 10.18 0.96 -7.10
CA ALA A 202 11.28 1.90 -7.04
C ALA A 202 11.68 2.35 -5.62
N HIS A 203 10.88 2.03 -4.60
CA HIS A 203 11.21 2.34 -3.20
C HIS A 203 12.14 1.30 -2.58
N TYR A 204 12.25 0.11 -3.16
CA TYR A 204 13.16 -0.90 -2.65
C TYR A 204 14.61 -0.49 -2.87
N ASP A 205 15.42 -0.64 -1.81
CA ASP A 205 16.88 -0.44 -1.88
C ASP A 205 17.54 -1.64 -2.59
N MET A 206 17.35 -1.69 -3.91
CA MET A 206 17.80 -2.76 -4.79
C MET A 206 18.55 -2.22 -6.00
N THR A 207 19.53 -3.00 -6.46
CA THR A 207 20.11 -2.77 -7.78
C THR A 207 19.12 -3.15 -8.89
N ALA A 208 19.28 -2.59 -10.09
CA ALA A 208 18.46 -2.97 -11.25
C ALA A 208 18.46 -4.50 -11.53
N LYS A 209 19.58 -5.18 -11.24
CA LYS A 209 19.68 -6.64 -11.37
C LYS A 209 18.72 -7.37 -10.40
N TRP A 210 18.65 -6.93 -9.16
CA TRP A 210 17.76 -7.50 -8.16
C TRP A 210 16.29 -7.19 -8.47
N LEU A 211 16.00 -5.96 -8.92
CA LEU A 211 14.65 -5.59 -9.33
C LEU A 211 14.16 -6.44 -10.52
N ARG A 212 14.99 -6.67 -11.53
CA ARG A 212 14.64 -7.59 -12.66
C ARG A 212 14.33 -9.01 -12.17
N ARG A 213 15.09 -9.52 -11.21
CA ARG A 213 14.84 -10.85 -10.61
C ARG A 213 13.52 -10.90 -9.82
N LEU A 214 13.22 -9.82 -9.08
CA LEU A 214 11.98 -9.70 -8.33
C LEU A 214 10.77 -9.69 -9.26
N VAL A 215 10.80 -8.88 -10.32
CA VAL A 215 9.70 -8.78 -11.29
C VAL A 215 9.50 -10.10 -12.05
N ALA A 216 10.60 -10.77 -12.45
CA ALA A 216 10.52 -12.07 -13.09
C ALA A 216 9.91 -13.15 -12.17
N LEU A 217 10.29 -13.17 -10.89
CA LEU A 217 9.65 -14.07 -9.91
C LEU A 217 8.16 -13.74 -9.76
N PHE A 218 7.82 -12.46 -9.62
CA PHE A 218 6.44 -12.01 -9.42
C PHE A 218 5.52 -12.44 -10.57
N GLU A 219 5.98 -12.27 -11.80
CA GLU A 219 5.26 -12.73 -13.00
C GLU A 219 5.15 -14.26 -13.04
N GLN A 220 6.25 -15.00 -12.79
CA GLN A 220 6.25 -16.47 -12.75
C GLN A 220 5.33 -17.04 -11.66
N ALA A 221 5.15 -16.30 -10.56
CA ALA A 221 4.23 -16.66 -9.49
C ALA A 221 2.75 -16.34 -9.82
N GLY A 222 2.48 -15.76 -10.99
CA GLY A 222 1.13 -15.41 -11.43
C GLY A 222 0.67 -14.01 -11.00
N GLY A 223 1.59 -13.11 -10.65
CA GLY A 223 1.24 -11.72 -10.35
C GLY A 223 0.66 -11.00 -11.56
N ASP A 224 -0.35 -10.14 -11.33
CA ASP A 224 -1.16 -9.53 -12.39
C ASP A 224 -0.60 -8.19 -12.88
N ALA A 225 -0.10 -7.36 -11.96
CA ALA A 225 0.28 -5.99 -12.26
C ALA A 225 1.49 -5.50 -11.43
N ILE A 226 2.01 -4.34 -11.82
CA ILE A 226 3.10 -3.66 -11.12
C ILE A 226 2.78 -2.17 -11.02
N GLU A 227 3.07 -1.52 -9.90
CA GLU A 227 2.97 -0.06 -9.79
C GLU A 227 4.03 0.63 -10.62
N THR A 228 3.57 1.39 -11.61
CA THR A 228 4.44 2.13 -12.54
C THR A 228 4.41 3.64 -12.30
N ALA A 229 3.43 4.12 -11.55
CA ALA A 229 3.25 5.54 -11.22
C ALA A 229 2.98 5.73 -9.72
N PHE A 230 3.84 6.50 -9.08
CA PHE A 230 3.71 6.94 -7.69
C PHE A 230 4.47 8.27 -7.48
N PRO A 231 4.13 9.06 -6.44
CA PRO A 231 4.76 10.36 -6.22
C PRO A 231 6.26 10.26 -6.01
N GLY A 232 7.01 11.18 -6.65
CA GLY A 232 8.45 11.28 -6.43
C GLY A 232 9.33 10.27 -7.17
N ILE A 233 8.75 9.39 -7.99
CA ILE A 233 9.55 8.49 -8.82
C ILE A 233 10.42 9.30 -9.79
N ASN A 234 11.72 9.00 -9.85
CA ASN A 234 12.56 9.61 -10.86
C ASN A 234 12.37 8.94 -12.23
N LYS A 235 12.60 9.70 -13.30
CA LYS A 235 12.35 9.29 -14.67
C LYS A 235 13.08 7.99 -15.06
N THR A 236 14.34 7.83 -14.67
CA THR A 236 15.13 6.63 -15.00
C THR A 236 14.57 5.37 -14.36
N LYS A 237 14.16 5.46 -13.07
CA LYS A 237 13.51 4.32 -12.40
C LYS A 237 12.13 4.03 -13.02
N GLN A 238 11.37 5.05 -13.37
CA GLN A 238 10.07 4.88 -14.03
C GLN A 238 10.21 4.21 -15.40
N GLU A 239 11.20 4.62 -16.21
CA GLU A 239 11.50 4.00 -17.49
C GLU A 239 11.86 2.53 -17.35
N LEU A 240 12.70 2.18 -16.37
CA LEU A 240 13.05 0.79 -16.05
C LEU A 240 11.82 -0.03 -15.64
N ILE A 241 10.95 0.50 -14.78
CA ILE A 241 9.75 -0.21 -14.36
C ILE A 241 8.77 -0.39 -15.52
N ASN A 242 8.60 0.63 -16.37
CA ASN A 242 7.77 0.53 -17.57
C ASN A 242 8.33 -0.53 -18.55
N GLU A 243 9.65 -0.59 -18.74
CA GLU A 243 10.32 -1.64 -19.53
C GLU A 243 10.03 -3.03 -18.96
N LEU A 244 10.15 -3.18 -17.63
CA LEU A 244 9.88 -4.45 -16.95
C LEU A 244 8.41 -4.86 -17.06
N ALA A 245 7.48 -3.94 -16.89
CA ALA A 245 6.05 -4.20 -17.07
C ALA A 245 5.75 -4.75 -18.47
N GLN A 246 6.32 -4.12 -19.51
CA GLN A 246 6.17 -4.58 -20.90
C GLN A 246 6.83 -5.95 -21.14
N THR A 247 8.06 -6.14 -20.65
CA THR A 247 8.84 -7.37 -20.87
C THR A 247 8.15 -8.60 -20.26
N HIS A 248 7.51 -8.41 -19.09
CA HIS A 248 6.84 -9.47 -18.34
C HIS A 248 5.31 -9.47 -18.54
N SER A 249 4.78 -8.69 -19.50
CA SER A 249 3.35 -8.59 -19.79
C SER A 249 2.49 -8.29 -18.56
N LEU A 250 3.05 -7.59 -17.58
CA LEU A 250 2.33 -7.14 -16.39
C LEU A 250 1.50 -5.89 -16.70
N LEU A 251 0.29 -5.85 -16.16
CA LEU A 251 -0.55 -4.66 -16.19
C LEU A 251 0.08 -3.54 -15.35
N ALA A 252 -0.30 -2.29 -15.63
CA ALA A 252 0.20 -1.14 -14.91
C ALA A 252 -0.79 -0.68 -13.83
N SER A 253 -0.33 -0.50 -12.61
CA SER A 253 -1.07 0.15 -11.53
C SER A 253 -0.47 1.50 -11.17
N ALA A 254 -1.25 2.33 -10.48
CA ALA A 254 -0.86 3.66 -10.02
C ALA A 254 -1.42 3.90 -8.60
N GLY A 255 -0.57 4.28 -7.69
CA GLY A 255 -0.95 4.55 -6.32
C GLY A 255 -0.06 5.59 -5.65
N SER A 256 -0.64 6.39 -4.77
CA SER A 256 0.10 7.44 -4.07
C SER A 256 0.87 6.91 -2.86
N ASP A 257 0.55 5.72 -2.39
CA ASP A 257 1.04 5.18 -1.11
C ASP A 257 0.79 6.20 0.02
N PHE A 258 -0.44 6.76 0.00
CA PHE A 258 -0.82 7.87 0.86
C PHE A 258 -0.98 7.42 2.31
N HIS A 259 -0.18 7.96 3.21
CA HIS A 259 -0.28 7.76 4.65
C HIS A 259 -0.78 9.01 5.38
N PHE A 260 -0.39 10.19 4.90
CA PHE A 260 -0.82 11.48 5.47
C PHE A 260 -0.61 12.60 4.45
N PRO A 261 -1.41 13.69 4.54
CA PRO A 261 -1.23 14.84 3.67
C PRO A 261 0.11 15.50 3.93
N SER A 262 0.90 15.64 2.86
CA SER A 262 2.19 16.28 2.93
C SER A 262 2.43 17.20 1.71
N ARG A 263 3.51 17.95 1.74
CA ARG A 263 3.95 18.73 0.56
C ARG A 263 4.19 17.86 -0.67
N TRP A 264 4.58 16.60 -0.46
CA TRP A 264 5.06 15.70 -1.50
C TRP A 264 4.03 14.64 -1.90
N THR A 265 3.22 14.18 -0.94
CA THR A 265 2.26 13.10 -1.12
C THR A 265 0.83 13.61 -0.93
N GLU A 266 -0.02 13.38 -1.91
CA GLU A 266 -1.44 13.71 -1.89
C GLU A 266 -2.22 12.72 -2.75
N LEU A 267 -3.46 12.42 -2.38
CA LEU A 267 -4.34 11.51 -3.11
C LEU A 267 -4.50 11.90 -4.58
N GLY A 268 -4.30 10.95 -5.46
CA GLY A 268 -4.49 11.08 -6.90
C GLY A 268 -3.52 12.07 -7.57
N LYS A 269 -2.40 12.42 -6.96
CA LYS A 269 -1.45 13.41 -7.49
C LYS A 269 -0.31 12.73 -8.23
N ASN A 270 -0.11 13.13 -9.51
CA ASN A 270 1.01 12.66 -10.34
C ASN A 270 1.05 11.13 -10.57
N LEU A 271 -0.12 10.53 -10.81
CA LEU A 271 -0.29 9.09 -10.97
C LEU A 271 -0.55 8.67 -12.44
N GLY A 272 0.01 9.40 -13.39
CA GLY A 272 -0.15 9.10 -14.81
C GLY A 272 0.60 7.83 -15.23
N ILE A 273 -0.12 6.85 -15.78
CA ILE A 273 0.44 5.64 -16.41
C ILE A 273 0.85 5.96 -17.84
N SER A 274 1.94 5.34 -18.30
CA SER A 274 2.38 5.44 -19.71
C SER A 274 1.32 4.87 -20.65
N SER A 275 1.01 5.59 -21.73
CA SER A 275 0.08 5.13 -22.79
C SER A 275 0.53 3.83 -23.50
N LYS A 276 1.76 3.38 -23.27
CA LYS A 276 2.29 2.11 -23.80
C LYS A 276 1.93 0.89 -22.93
N LEU A 277 1.35 1.11 -21.76
CA LEU A 277 1.01 0.06 -20.80
C LEU A 277 -0.51 -0.07 -20.68
N THR A 278 -0.97 -1.29 -20.49
CA THR A 278 -2.37 -1.56 -20.21
C THR A 278 -2.61 -1.37 -18.72
N PRO A 279 -3.55 -0.51 -18.29
CA PRO A 279 -3.84 -0.31 -16.88
C PRO A 279 -4.52 -1.54 -16.27
N VAL A 280 -4.30 -1.79 -14.97
CA VAL A 280 -4.87 -2.93 -14.24
C VAL A 280 -6.40 -2.93 -14.24
N TRP A 281 -7.00 -1.76 -14.35
CA TRP A 281 -8.46 -1.57 -14.39
C TRP A 281 -9.08 -1.65 -15.80
N HIS A 282 -8.32 -2.02 -16.83
CA HIS A 282 -8.77 -1.96 -18.24
C HIS A 282 -10.05 -2.77 -18.53
N ASN A 283 -10.36 -3.77 -17.73
CA ASN A 283 -11.53 -4.62 -17.86
C ASN A 283 -12.39 -4.67 -16.58
N TRP A 284 -12.25 -3.68 -15.68
CA TRP A 284 -13.08 -3.62 -14.48
C TRP A 284 -14.45 -3.04 -14.80
N THR A 285 -15.52 -3.78 -14.47
CA THR A 285 -16.89 -3.36 -14.72
C THR A 285 -17.28 -2.10 -13.96
N GLN A 286 -16.62 -1.80 -12.84
CA GLN A 286 -16.82 -0.56 -12.09
C GLN A 286 -16.49 0.68 -12.93
N PHE A 287 -15.64 0.55 -13.96
CA PHE A 287 -15.25 1.64 -14.85
C PHE A 287 -16.24 1.86 -16.02
N ASP A 288 -17.07 0.88 -16.35
CA ASP A 288 -18.10 1.01 -17.38
C ASP A 288 -19.10 2.12 -17.01
N ALA A 289 -19.48 2.20 -15.75
CA ALA A 289 -20.37 3.23 -15.21
C ALA A 289 -19.76 4.64 -15.21
N LEU A 290 -18.42 4.76 -15.30
CA LEU A 290 -17.68 6.03 -15.33
C LEU A 290 -17.39 6.52 -16.75
N GLY A 291 -17.76 5.73 -17.79
CA GLY A 291 -17.55 6.06 -19.20
C GLY A 291 -16.07 6.00 -19.64
N ALA A 292 -15.25 5.23 -18.93
CA ALA A 292 -13.81 5.15 -19.16
C ALA A 292 -13.36 4.05 -20.13
N ASN A 293 -14.27 3.13 -20.50
CA ASN A 293 -13.97 1.98 -21.38
C ASN A 293 -14.48 2.17 -22.82
N SER A 294 -14.64 3.41 -23.30
CA SER A 294 -15.09 3.70 -24.68
C SER A 294 -14.00 4.41 -25.48
#